data_ed3248a822e5db45fc787c7c2f8bda1d
#
_entry.id   ed3248a822e5db45fc787c7c2f8bda1d
#
_cell.length_a   1.000
_cell.length_b   1.000
_cell.length_c   1.000
_cell.angle_alpha   90.00
_cell.angle_beta   90.00
_cell.angle_gamma   90.00
#
_symmetry.space_group_name_H-M   'P 1'
#
loop_
_entity.id
_entity.type
_entity.pdbx_description
1 polymer ?
#
loop_
_entity_poly.entity_id
_entity_poly.type
_entity_poly.pdbx_seq_one_letter_code
_entity_poly.pdbx_strand_id
1 'polypeptide(L)'
;MKKSLLFFLLTLLSLNFINAICTLDADFINQDPYPAVPGDYVKMVFQLRGIENSDCQTVSFELMGEYPISFDPGVESKITAKAGTYTKDFNSYLSIPYKVRIDADALDGDIPVEVKYGSSLSETTLSEQFNITIEDVRADFEVFVKNYDYATNIMTLEILNVGKNDVEAMTISMFGGENIAVKGASTNVVGSLDSNDFTTADFEAIPSKGEINLAITYTDATNARRTLDKTISFDPDLFSGRKEDEKSNSSLYYIIGIIAVCGIVYYFYRKRKKEKKAKLRI
;
A
#
# COMPACT_ATOMS: atom_id res chain seq x y z
N MET A 1 44.40 75.01 3.64
CA MET A 1 44.77 73.76 2.99
C MET A 1 44.88 72.54 3.96
N LYS A 2 45.51 72.63 5.12
CA LYS A 2 45.65 71.49 6.07
C LYS A 2 44.33 70.95 6.61
N LYS A 3 43.34 71.77 6.88
CA LYS A 3 42.00 71.42 7.40
C LYS A 3 41.14 70.70 6.34
N SER A 4 41.27 71.13 5.06
CA SER A 4 40.56 70.48 3.96
C SER A 4 41.12 69.07 3.65
N LEU A 5 42.42 68.87 3.81
CA LEU A 5 43.09 67.55 3.62
C LEU A 5 42.67 66.60 4.71
N LEU A 6 42.55 67.11 5.96
CA LEU A 6 42.10 66.25 7.09
C LEU A 6 40.65 65.82 6.93
N PHE A 7 39.77 66.72 6.42
CA PHE A 7 38.37 66.37 6.16
C PHE A 7 38.23 65.34 5.03
N PHE A 8 39.07 65.50 3.97
CA PHE A 8 39.09 64.52 2.87
C PHE A 8 39.65 63.17 3.31
N LEU A 9 40.64 63.15 4.21
CA LEU A 9 41.15 61.87 4.79
C LEU A 9 40.12 61.22 5.71
N LEU A 10 39.35 62.02 6.48
CA LEU A 10 38.28 61.50 7.36
C LEU A 10 37.13 60.93 6.55
N THR A 11 36.75 61.54 5.40
CA THR A 11 35.72 61.03 4.49
C THR A 11 36.20 59.79 3.72
N LEU A 12 37.49 59.63 3.43
CA LEU A 12 38.03 58.42 2.85
C LEU A 12 38.04 57.27 3.85
N LEU A 13 38.24 57.52 5.14
CA LEU A 13 38.20 56.50 6.19
C LEU A 13 36.76 56.04 6.52
N SER A 14 35.75 56.85 6.19
CA SER A 14 34.32 56.49 6.38
C SER A 14 33.76 55.67 5.20
N LEU A 15 34.53 55.48 4.14
CA LEU A 15 34.15 54.70 2.99
C LEU A 15 34.54 53.23 3.23
N ASN A 16 33.48 52.44 3.44
CA ASN A 16 33.44 51.03 3.18
C ASN A 16 33.94 50.03 4.25
N PHE A 17 33.11 49.84 5.26
CA PHE A 17 32.86 48.50 5.68
C PHE A 17 31.57 48.03 4.99
N ILE A 18 31.63 47.79 3.69
CA ILE A 18 30.67 46.91 3.05
C ILE A 18 31.10 45.49 3.51
N ASN A 19 30.55 45.08 4.65
CA ASN A 19 30.63 43.67 5.02
C ASN A 19 29.82 42.96 3.96
N ALA A 20 30.49 42.16 3.12
CA ALA A 20 29.79 41.21 2.28
C ALA A 20 29.05 40.26 3.18
N ILE A 21 27.71 40.38 3.18
CA ILE A 21 26.82 39.58 4.02
C ILE A 21 26.63 38.26 3.29
N CYS A 22 27.00 37.18 3.93
CA CYS A 22 26.63 35.85 3.45
C CYS A 22 25.12 35.65 3.66
N THR A 23 24.38 35.63 2.56
CA THR A 23 22.94 35.37 2.58
C THR A 23 22.70 33.98 2.02
N LEU A 24 22.19 33.08 2.85
CA LEU A 24 21.80 31.72 2.50
C LEU A 24 20.29 31.61 2.55
N ASP A 25 19.76 30.78 1.67
CA ASP A 25 18.33 30.50 1.55
C ASP A 25 18.13 29.01 1.29
N ALA A 26 17.21 28.38 2.01
CA ALA A 26 16.94 26.96 1.89
C ALA A 26 15.57 26.71 1.30
N ASP A 27 15.48 25.71 0.41
CA ASP A 27 14.20 25.25 -0.14
C ASP A 27 14.08 23.75 0.02
N PHE A 28 12.85 23.29 0.25
CA PHE A 28 12.50 21.88 0.15
C PHE A 28 12.00 21.59 -1.27
N ILE A 29 12.70 20.71 -1.98
CA ILE A 29 12.47 20.48 -3.41
C ILE A 29 11.60 19.27 -3.66
N ASN A 30 11.86 18.14 -2.95
CA ASN A 30 11.20 16.89 -3.24
C ASN A 30 11.20 15.93 -2.06
N GLN A 31 10.17 15.12 -2.03
CA GLN A 31 9.96 13.98 -1.15
C GLN A 31 9.65 12.75 -2.01
N ASP A 32 10.29 11.62 -1.72
CA ASP A 32 10.09 10.36 -2.45
C ASP A 32 10.23 9.16 -1.49
N PRO A 33 9.16 8.34 -1.29
CA PRO A 33 7.82 8.43 -1.91
C PRO A 33 7.00 9.63 -1.43
N TYR A 34 5.98 9.96 -2.19
CA TYR A 34 4.95 10.92 -1.83
C TYR A 34 3.57 10.26 -1.91
N PRO A 35 2.80 10.18 -0.80
CA PRO A 35 3.19 10.51 0.58
C PRO A 35 4.28 9.58 1.13
N ALA A 36 4.95 10.00 2.22
CA ALA A 36 5.82 9.11 2.99
C ALA A 36 4.96 8.17 3.86
N VAL A 37 5.43 6.95 4.05
CA VAL A 37 4.66 5.93 4.79
C VAL A 37 5.27 5.69 6.17
N PRO A 38 4.48 5.68 7.26
CA PRO A 38 4.97 5.38 8.60
C PRO A 38 5.77 4.08 8.65
N GLY A 39 6.96 4.14 9.28
CA GLY A 39 7.88 3.01 9.39
C GLY A 39 8.78 2.77 8.18
N ASP A 40 8.50 3.37 7.02
CA ASP A 40 9.30 3.25 5.81
C ASP A 40 10.35 4.37 5.69
N TYR A 41 11.23 4.23 4.69
CA TYR A 41 12.20 5.27 4.37
C TYR A 41 11.62 6.28 3.38
N VAL A 42 11.99 7.55 3.58
CA VAL A 42 11.74 8.62 2.63
C VAL A 42 13.05 9.29 2.25
N LYS A 43 13.18 9.65 0.98
CA LYS A 43 14.25 10.51 0.48
C LYS A 43 13.71 11.94 0.39
N MET A 44 14.37 12.85 1.08
CA MET A 44 14.08 14.28 1.04
C MET A 44 15.23 15.00 0.33
N VAL A 45 14.92 15.95 -0.52
CA VAL A 45 15.92 16.74 -1.23
C VAL A 45 15.71 18.21 -0.90
N PHE A 46 16.72 18.81 -0.29
CA PHE A 46 16.80 20.24 -0.03
C PHE A 46 17.73 20.93 -1.01
N GLN A 47 17.57 22.23 -1.15
CA GLN A 47 18.40 23.08 -1.96
C GLN A 47 18.87 24.26 -1.12
N LEU A 48 20.18 24.49 -1.04
CA LEU A 48 20.75 25.65 -0.38
C LEU A 48 21.29 26.59 -1.44
N ARG A 49 20.76 27.83 -1.49
CA ARG A 49 21.17 28.92 -2.38
C ARG A 49 22.11 29.87 -1.67
N GLY A 50 22.79 30.75 -2.44
CA GLY A 50 23.72 31.75 -1.91
C GLY A 50 25.12 31.21 -1.68
N ILE A 51 25.38 29.95 -2.01
CA ILE A 51 26.67 29.30 -1.85
C ILE A 51 27.72 29.75 -2.88
N GLU A 52 27.32 30.42 -3.97
CA GLU A 52 28.20 31.05 -4.95
C GLU A 52 29.04 32.18 -4.34
N ASN A 53 28.58 32.77 -3.24
CA ASN A 53 29.29 33.81 -2.55
C ASN A 53 30.49 33.24 -1.77
N SER A 54 31.73 33.54 -2.23
CA SER A 54 32.96 33.11 -1.57
C SER A 54 33.10 33.63 -0.13
N ASP A 55 32.42 34.71 0.19
CA ASP A 55 32.44 35.34 1.52
C ASP A 55 31.70 34.47 2.56
N CYS A 56 30.91 33.49 2.11
CA CYS A 56 30.31 32.51 3.00
C CYS A 56 31.34 31.48 3.53
N GLN A 57 32.50 31.34 2.91
CA GLN A 57 33.58 30.40 3.24
C GLN A 57 33.15 28.93 3.28
N THR A 58 32.72 28.44 4.45
CA THR A 58 32.16 27.10 4.63
C THR A 58 30.72 27.23 5.10
N VAL A 59 29.84 26.56 4.38
CA VAL A 59 28.42 26.51 4.74
C VAL A 59 28.10 25.13 5.35
N SER A 60 27.17 25.10 6.27
CA SER A 60 26.66 23.89 6.86
C SER A 60 25.15 23.83 6.69
N PHE A 61 24.64 22.64 6.49
CA PHE A 61 23.22 22.32 6.46
C PHE A 61 22.96 21.08 7.30
N GLU A 62 21.99 21.11 8.18
CA GLU A 62 21.66 20.04 9.11
C GLU A 62 20.17 19.84 9.17
N LEU A 63 19.72 18.61 8.88
CA LEU A 63 18.35 18.19 9.09
C LEU A 63 18.24 17.65 10.51
N MET A 64 17.31 18.19 11.29
CA MET A 64 17.10 17.76 12.66
C MET A 64 16.40 16.40 12.68
N GLY A 65 17.02 15.43 13.36
CA GLY A 65 16.48 14.07 13.50
C GLY A 65 15.47 13.96 14.62
N GLU A 66 14.42 14.77 14.56
CA GLU A 66 13.32 14.79 15.53
C GLU A 66 12.04 14.26 14.87
N TYR A 67 11.05 13.88 15.71
CA TYR A 67 9.75 13.43 15.17
C TYR A 67 9.26 14.37 14.05
N PRO A 68 8.81 13.84 12.92
CA PRO A 68 8.44 12.44 12.64
C PRO A 68 9.56 11.60 11.98
N ILE A 69 10.81 12.08 11.95
CA ILE A 69 11.91 11.44 11.24
C ILE A 69 13.03 10.99 12.16
N SER A 70 13.75 9.96 11.75
CA SER A 70 14.96 9.49 12.42
C SER A 70 16.02 9.08 11.42
N PHE A 71 17.29 9.25 11.81
CA PHE A 71 18.43 8.76 11.04
C PHE A 71 18.83 7.35 11.50
N ASP A 72 19.34 6.56 10.57
CA ASP A 72 19.98 5.30 10.92
C ASP A 72 21.25 5.54 11.74
N PRO A 73 21.65 4.63 12.61
CA PRO A 73 22.87 4.75 13.39
C PRO A 73 24.11 4.97 12.51
N GLY A 74 24.87 6.03 12.80
CA GLY A 74 26.10 6.38 12.07
C GLY A 74 25.90 7.21 10.80
N VAL A 75 24.65 7.61 10.49
CA VAL A 75 24.39 8.58 9.43
C VAL A 75 24.47 9.99 9.98
N GLU A 76 25.27 10.84 9.33
CA GLU A 76 25.42 12.25 9.73
C GLU A 76 24.21 13.08 9.24
N SER A 77 23.61 13.83 10.15
CA SER A 77 22.53 14.78 9.85
C SER A 77 23.07 16.09 9.26
N LYS A 78 24.37 16.41 9.50
CA LYS A 78 25.02 17.65 9.14
C LYS A 78 25.94 17.46 7.94
N ILE A 79 25.73 18.28 6.92
CA ILE A 79 26.55 18.35 5.72
C ILE A 79 27.28 19.69 5.70
N THR A 80 28.55 19.70 5.30
CA THR A 80 29.35 20.91 5.14
C THR A 80 29.90 21.00 3.72
N ALA A 81 29.88 22.20 3.15
CA ALA A 81 30.41 22.47 1.82
C ALA A 81 31.18 23.78 1.80
N LYS A 82 32.17 23.89 0.89
CA LYS A 82 32.91 25.13 0.67
C LYS A 82 32.15 26.02 -0.31
N ALA A 83 31.85 27.24 0.10
CA ALA A 83 31.24 28.25 -0.75
C ALA A 83 32.26 28.85 -1.77
N GLY A 84 31.74 29.53 -2.81
CA GLY A 84 32.53 30.21 -3.81
C GLY A 84 33.17 29.30 -4.87
N THR A 85 32.84 28.02 -4.89
CA THR A 85 33.33 27.05 -5.90
C THR A 85 32.48 26.95 -7.14
N TYR A 86 31.41 27.75 -7.21
CA TYR A 86 30.39 27.74 -8.26
C TYR A 86 30.47 28.97 -9.16
N THR A 87 30.02 28.85 -10.41
CA THR A 87 30.10 29.91 -11.40
C THR A 87 29.12 31.04 -11.07
N LYS A 88 29.62 32.29 -11.04
CA LYS A 88 28.83 33.51 -10.67
C LYS A 88 27.69 33.84 -11.63
N ASP A 89 27.74 33.34 -12.87
CA ASP A 89 26.81 33.74 -13.94
C ASP A 89 25.51 32.91 -13.94
N PHE A 90 25.38 31.94 -13.04
CA PHE A 90 24.21 31.11 -12.87
C PHE A 90 23.82 31.07 -11.39
N ASN A 91 22.53 31.02 -11.10
CA ASN A 91 22.04 30.74 -9.75
C ASN A 91 22.49 29.34 -9.33
N SER A 92 23.64 29.27 -8.65
CA SER A 92 24.22 28.02 -8.18
C SER A 92 23.56 27.63 -6.85
N TYR A 93 23.28 26.35 -6.71
CA TYR A 93 22.72 25.80 -5.48
C TYR A 93 23.42 24.50 -5.10
N LEU A 94 23.38 24.20 -3.82
CA LEU A 94 23.81 22.90 -3.30
C LEU A 94 22.56 22.01 -3.13
N SER A 95 22.51 20.90 -3.86
CA SER A 95 21.46 19.88 -3.66
C SER A 95 21.88 18.94 -2.53
N ILE A 96 21.01 18.78 -1.54
CA ILE A 96 21.29 18.07 -0.28
C ILE A 96 20.25 16.97 -0.11
N PRO A 97 20.55 15.72 -0.50
CA PRO A 97 19.64 14.60 -0.30
C PRO A 97 19.83 13.99 1.10
N TYR A 98 18.74 13.74 1.78
CA TYR A 98 18.69 12.92 2.98
C TYR A 98 17.83 11.68 2.75
N LYS A 99 18.24 10.55 3.29
CA LYS A 99 17.43 9.35 3.44
C LYS A 99 17.20 9.12 4.92
N VAL A 100 15.95 9.23 5.35
CA VAL A 100 15.54 9.09 6.74
C VAL A 100 14.41 8.08 6.87
N ARG A 101 14.23 7.55 8.05
CA ARG A 101 13.09 6.70 8.38
C ARG A 101 11.99 7.55 8.96
N ILE A 102 10.75 7.34 8.51
CA ILE A 102 9.56 7.87 9.16
C ILE A 102 9.27 7.05 10.41
N ASP A 103 8.88 7.72 11.49
CA ASP A 103 8.46 7.05 12.72
C ASP A 103 7.28 6.13 12.42
N ALA A 104 7.29 4.93 13.01
CA ALA A 104 6.23 3.95 12.80
C ALA A 104 4.86 4.42 13.32
N ASP A 105 4.89 5.30 14.34
CA ASP A 105 3.71 5.90 14.95
C ASP A 105 3.42 7.32 14.40
N ALA A 106 4.04 7.70 13.26
CA ALA A 106 3.79 8.98 12.64
C ALA A 106 2.34 9.12 12.21
N LEU A 107 1.75 10.29 12.52
CA LEU A 107 0.37 10.60 12.16
C LEU A 107 0.25 11.00 10.68
N ASP A 108 -0.90 10.69 10.09
CA ASP A 108 -1.22 11.16 8.74
C ASP A 108 -1.36 12.70 8.71
N GLY A 109 -0.81 13.32 7.69
CA GLY A 109 -0.92 14.75 7.41
C GLY A 109 0.42 15.41 7.05
N ASP A 110 0.39 16.74 6.96
CA ASP A 110 1.57 17.56 6.72
C ASP A 110 2.25 17.88 8.06
N ILE A 111 3.44 17.31 8.27
CA ILE A 111 4.18 17.44 9.52
C ILE A 111 5.48 18.22 9.28
N PRO A 112 5.80 19.24 10.11
CA PRO A 112 7.00 20.04 9.94
C PRO A 112 8.26 19.25 10.31
N VAL A 113 9.30 19.42 9.50
CA VAL A 113 10.69 19.01 9.78
C VAL A 113 11.55 20.26 9.84
N GLU A 114 12.46 20.32 10.81
CA GLU A 114 13.33 21.47 11.02
C GLU A 114 14.70 21.25 10.35
N VAL A 115 15.18 22.27 9.65
CA VAL A 115 16.55 22.33 9.15
C VAL A 115 17.28 23.52 9.75
N LYS A 116 18.59 23.35 9.96
CA LYS A 116 19.50 24.42 10.41
C LYS A 116 20.60 24.60 9.39
N TYR A 117 20.85 25.83 8.99
CA TYR A 117 21.93 26.13 8.04
C TYR A 117 22.62 27.45 8.37
N GLY A 118 23.83 27.58 7.92
CA GLY A 118 24.62 28.78 8.21
C GLY A 118 26.01 28.74 7.61
N SER A 119 26.70 29.86 7.76
CA SER A 119 28.08 30.05 7.33
C SER A 119 29.02 29.94 8.53
N SER A 120 30.25 29.47 8.30
CA SER A 120 31.30 29.42 9.33
C SER A 120 31.73 30.79 9.85
N LEU A 121 31.37 31.89 9.15
CA LEU A 121 31.65 33.26 9.57
C LEU A 121 30.58 33.84 10.47
N SER A 122 29.37 33.25 10.50
CA SER A 122 28.28 33.69 11.33
C SER A 122 28.19 32.79 12.57
N GLU A 123 28.15 33.38 13.75
CA GLU A 123 27.82 32.65 14.99
C GLU A 123 26.35 32.23 15.04
N THR A 124 25.54 32.81 14.14
CA THR A 124 24.09 32.52 14.07
C THR A 124 23.81 31.52 12.95
N THR A 125 23.22 30.39 13.31
CA THR A 125 22.55 29.46 12.38
C THR A 125 21.11 29.90 12.15
N LEU A 126 20.65 29.86 10.92
CA LEU A 126 19.25 30.02 10.55
C LEU A 126 18.53 28.70 10.78
N SER A 127 17.29 28.78 11.23
CA SER A 127 16.39 27.63 11.38
C SER A 127 15.15 27.86 10.54
N GLU A 128 14.72 26.81 9.82
CA GLU A 128 13.55 26.85 8.96
C GLU A 128 12.80 25.52 9.05
N GLN A 129 11.48 25.57 8.85
CA GLN A 129 10.62 24.41 8.88
C GLN A 129 9.98 24.18 7.52
N PHE A 130 10.00 22.93 7.08
CA PHE A 130 9.37 22.46 5.86
C PHE A 130 8.39 21.34 6.18
N ASN A 131 7.27 21.30 5.49
CA ASN A 131 6.30 20.23 5.69
C ASN A 131 6.61 19.03 4.79
N ILE A 132 6.55 17.84 5.38
CA ILE A 132 6.50 16.57 4.66
C ILE A 132 5.11 15.98 4.80
N THR A 133 4.60 15.37 3.74
CA THR A 133 3.30 14.70 3.75
C THR A 133 3.49 13.24 4.11
N ILE A 134 2.81 12.80 5.16
CA ILE A 134 2.83 11.42 5.66
C ILE A 134 1.42 10.85 5.55
N GLU A 135 1.29 9.62 5.04
CA GLU A 135 0.02 8.91 4.97
C GLU A 135 0.26 7.41 5.03
N ASP A 136 -0.51 6.71 5.86
CA ASP A 136 -0.49 5.25 5.87
C ASP A 136 -1.33 4.70 4.71
N VAL A 137 -0.64 4.36 3.63
CA VAL A 137 -1.22 3.80 2.39
C VAL A 137 -1.28 2.27 2.38
N ARG A 138 -0.94 1.62 3.49
CA ARG A 138 -0.98 0.17 3.61
C ARG A 138 -2.43 -0.32 3.68
N ALA A 139 -2.68 -1.47 3.08
CA ALA A 139 -3.94 -2.18 3.20
C ALA A 139 -3.84 -3.32 4.23
N ASP A 140 -4.96 -3.73 4.76
CA ASP A 140 -5.09 -4.92 5.58
C ASP A 140 -6.23 -5.80 5.06
N PHE A 141 -6.11 -7.11 5.26
CA PHE A 141 -7.05 -8.08 4.71
C PHE A 141 -7.51 -9.07 5.78
N GLU A 142 -8.79 -9.41 5.70
CA GLU A 142 -9.33 -10.60 6.33
C GLU A 142 -9.55 -11.69 5.29
N VAL A 143 -9.21 -12.93 5.62
CA VAL A 143 -9.32 -14.07 4.70
C VAL A 143 -10.04 -15.20 5.40
N PHE A 144 -11.04 -15.76 4.70
CA PHE A 144 -11.85 -16.85 5.18
C PHE A 144 -11.94 -17.97 4.15
N VAL A 145 -12.10 -19.21 4.61
CA VAL A 145 -12.52 -20.30 3.72
C VAL A 145 -14.03 -20.17 3.50
N LYS A 146 -14.41 -19.73 2.30
CA LYS A 146 -15.82 -19.58 1.90
C LYS A 146 -16.48 -20.94 1.64
N ASN A 147 -15.78 -21.81 0.93
CA ASN A 147 -16.26 -23.12 0.54
C ASN A 147 -15.10 -24.10 0.29
N TYR A 148 -15.38 -25.39 0.45
CA TYR A 148 -14.49 -26.45 0.01
C TYR A 148 -15.30 -27.55 -0.68
N ASP A 149 -14.97 -27.83 -1.94
CA ASP A 149 -15.60 -28.89 -2.72
C ASP A 149 -14.74 -30.17 -2.65
N TYR A 150 -15.23 -31.19 -1.97
CA TYR A 150 -14.56 -32.48 -1.82
C TYR A 150 -14.47 -33.30 -3.12
N ALA A 151 -15.34 -33.03 -4.12
CA ALA A 151 -15.34 -33.78 -5.37
C ALA A 151 -14.22 -33.26 -6.32
N THR A 152 -13.98 -31.98 -6.32
CA THR A 152 -12.98 -31.33 -7.17
C THR A 152 -11.70 -30.95 -6.43
N ASN A 153 -11.69 -31.03 -5.10
CA ASN A 153 -10.64 -30.54 -4.20
C ASN A 153 -10.36 -29.03 -4.38
N ILE A 154 -11.41 -28.26 -4.70
CA ILE A 154 -11.28 -26.81 -4.83
C ILE A 154 -11.66 -26.14 -3.51
N MET A 155 -10.71 -25.37 -2.98
CA MET A 155 -10.90 -24.46 -1.84
C MET A 155 -11.10 -23.05 -2.36
N THR A 156 -12.26 -22.46 -2.08
CA THR A 156 -12.56 -21.07 -2.38
C THR A 156 -12.31 -20.23 -1.14
N LEU A 157 -11.38 -19.29 -1.23
CA LEU A 157 -11.14 -18.27 -0.22
C LEU A 157 -11.96 -17.02 -0.53
N GLU A 158 -12.47 -16.37 0.50
CA GLU A 158 -13.03 -15.02 0.43
C GLU A 158 -12.07 -14.06 1.11
N ILE A 159 -11.71 -12.99 0.42
CA ILE A 159 -10.73 -12.00 0.84
C ILE A 159 -11.43 -10.65 0.90
N LEU A 160 -11.44 -10.04 2.07
CA LEU A 160 -12.01 -8.72 2.33
C LEU A 160 -10.86 -7.74 2.57
N ASN A 161 -10.82 -6.64 1.83
CA ASN A 161 -9.94 -5.51 2.14
C ASN A 161 -10.57 -4.68 3.27
N VAL A 162 -10.08 -4.86 4.49
CA VAL A 162 -10.54 -4.09 5.68
C VAL A 162 -9.75 -2.81 5.88
N GLY A 163 -8.73 -2.57 5.03
CA GLY A 163 -7.96 -1.33 5.02
C GLY A 163 -8.75 -0.16 4.43
N LYS A 164 -8.25 1.06 4.66
CA LYS A 164 -8.84 2.29 4.12
C LYS A 164 -8.41 2.59 2.67
N ASN A 165 -7.43 1.85 2.14
CA ASN A 165 -6.81 2.11 0.84
C ASN A 165 -7.13 1.00 -0.16
N ASP A 166 -7.30 1.39 -1.42
CA ASP A 166 -7.41 0.49 -2.56
C ASP A 166 -6.06 -0.16 -2.85
N VAL A 167 -6.08 -1.35 -3.43
CA VAL A 167 -4.86 -2.06 -3.82
C VAL A 167 -4.91 -2.50 -5.28
N GLU A 168 -3.73 -2.55 -5.90
CA GLU A 168 -3.58 -3.01 -7.27
C GLU A 168 -2.71 -4.27 -7.37
N ALA A 169 -2.85 -4.98 -8.48
CA ALA A 169 -2.06 -6.15 -8.83
C ALA A 169 -1.95 -7.17 -7.67
N MET A 170 -3.05 -7.37 -6.93
CA MET A 170 -3.09 -8.28 -5.79
C MET A 170 -2.95 -9.73 -6.25
N THR A 171 -2.12 -10.48 -5.56
CA THR A 171 -1.93 -11.92 -5.72
C THR A 171 -1.97 -12.60 -4.37
N ILE A 172 -2.52 -13.81 -4.34
CA ILE A 172 -2.59 -14.63 -3.13
C ILE A 172 -1.82 -15.90 -3.39
N SER A 173 -0.89 -16.23 -2.50
CA SER A 173 -0.12 -17.45 -2.53
C SER A 173 -0.46 -18.33 -1.35
N MET A 174 -0.75 -19.59 -1.61
CA MET A 174 -1.02 -20.61 -0.60
C MET A 174 0.19 -21.53 -0.47
N PHE A 175 0.72 -21.67 0.73
CA PHE A 175 1.89 -22.50 0.97
C PHE A 175 1.49 -23.91 1.41
N GLY A 176 2.11 -24.92 0.79
CA GLY A 176 2.00 -26.29 1.26
C GLY A 176 2.59 -26.45 2.67
N GLY A 177 1.97 -27.28 3.49
CA GLY A 177 2.37 -27.46 4.89
C GLY A 177 1.76 -28.74 5.48
N GLU A 178 1.82 -28.87 6.80
CA GLU A 178 1.31 -30.05 7.51
C GLU A 178 -0.21 -30.26 7.31
N ASN A 179 -0.94 -29.12 7.22
CA ASN A 179 -2.40 -29.14 7.16
C ASN A 179 -2.96 -28.93 5.74
N ILE A 180 -2.10 -28.79 4.72
CA ILE A 180 -2.55 -28.60 3.35
C ILE A 180 -1.53 -29.10 2.33
N ALA A 181 -2.03 -29.84 1.33
CA ALA A 181 -1.28 -30.20 0.13
C ALA A 181 -1.87 -29.47 -1.08
N VAL A 182 -1.17 -28.44 -1.56
CA VAL A 182 -1.55 -27.72 -2.79
C VAL A 182 -1.25 -28.59 -4.00
N LYS A 183 -2.20 -28.75 -4.93
CA LYS A 183 -2.11 -29.64 -6.10
C LYS A 183 -1.95 -28.87 -7.41
N GLY A 184 -2.61 -27.75 -7.55
CA GLY A 184 -2.57 -26.88 -8.71
C GLY A 184 -1.59 -25.72 -8.54
N ALA A 185 -1.93 -24.56 -9.11
CA ALA A 185 -1.19 -23.32 -8.93
C ALA A 185 -1.24 -22.89 -7.46
N SER A 186 -0.07 -22.62 -6.88
CA SER A 186 0.04 -22.10 -5.51
C SER A 186 -0.26 -20.62 -5.40
N THR A 187 -0.39 -19.91 -6.51
CA THR A 187 -0.67 -18.47 -6.56
C THR A 187 -1.86 -18.18 -7.46
N ASN A 188 -2.78 -17.37 -6.97
CA ASN A 188 -3.92 -16.85 -7.71
C ASN A 188 -3.77 -15.34 -7.89
N VAL A 189 -4.08 -14.82 -9.10
CA VAL A 189 -4.03 -13.41 -9.43
C VAL A 189 -5.45 -12.84 -9.30
N VAL A 190 -5.62 -11.89 -8.39
CA VAL A 190 -6.91 -11.24 -8.12
C VAL A 190 -7.06 -9.95 -8.93
N GLY A 191 -6.00 -9.14 -9.02
CA GLY A 191 -6.02 -7.83 -9.67
C GLY A 191 -6.18 -6.68 -8.68
N SER A 192 -7.11 -5.76 -8.92
CA SER A 192 -7.43 -4.66 -8.00
C SER A 192 -8.51 -5.07 -7.00
N LEU A 193 -8.45 -4.50 -5.80
CA LEU A 193 -9.49 -4.65 -4.77
C LEU A 193 -9.63 -3.33 -4.02
N ASP A 194 -10.81 -2.73 -4.12
CA ASP A 194 -11.11 -1.46 -3.47
C ASP A 194 -11.22 -1.63 -1.94
N SER A 195 -11.08 -0.53 -1.22
CA SER A 195 -11.31 -0.49 0.23
C SER A 195 -12.74 -0.93 0.57
N ASN A 196 -12.90 -1.75 1.60
CA ASN A 196 -14.16 -2.33 2.04
C ASN A 196 -14.88 -3.21 1.00
N ASP A 197 -14.18 -3.64 -0.05
CA ASP A 197 -14.71 -4.61 -1.01
C ASP A 197 -14.11 -6.00 -0.78
N PHE A 198 -14.71 -7.02 -1.39
CA PHE A 198 -14.27 -8.40 -1.25
C PHE A 198 -14.15 -9.09 -2.61
N THR A 199 -13.36 -10.15 -2.62
CA THR A 199 -13.15 -10.99 -3.79
C THR A 199 -12.99 -12.45 -3.38
N THR A 200 -12.87 -13.33 -4.36
CA THR A 200 -12.63 -14.75 -4.11
C THR A 200 -11.43 -15.26 -4.90
N ALA A 201 -10.74 -16.26 -4.33
CA ALA A 201 -9.64 -16.96 -4.98
C ALA A 201 -9.79 -18.46 -4.79
N ASP A 202 -9.65 -19.24 -5.86
CA ASP A 202 -9.79 -20.68 -5.86
C ASP A 202 -8.43 -21.36 -5.90
N PHE A 203 -8.26 -22.41 -5.07
CA PHE A 203 -7.05 -23.22 -5.02
C PHE A 203 -7.40 -24.70 -5.08
N GLU A 204 -6.73 -25.44 -5.94
CA GLU A 204 -6.80 -26.90 -5.92
C GLU A 204 -5.88 -27.42 -4.82
N ALA A 205 -6.46 -27.89 -3.71
CA ALA A 205 -5.73 -28.31 -2.52
C ALA A 205 -6.48 -29.39 -1.73
N ILE A 206 -5.74 -30.17 -0.97
CA ILE A 206 -6.27 -31.15 -0.03
C ILE A 206 -5.93 -30.69 1.38
N PRO A 207 -6.86 -30.00 2.06
CA PRO A 207 -6.67 -29.54 3.43
C PRO A 207 -7.00 -30.64 4.45
N SER A 208 -6.37 -30.57 5.61
CA SER A 208 -6.76 -31.23 6.84
C SER A 208 -7.08 -30.19 7.92
N LYS A 209 -7.70 -30.61 9.02
CA LYS A 209 -8.03 -29.69 10.12
C LYS A 209 -6.77 -29.02 10.66
N GLY A 210 -6.76 -27.70 10.69
CA GLY A 210 -5.65 -26.91 11.22
C GLY A 210 -5.44 -25.58 10.53
N GLU A 211 -4.29 -24.98 10.77
CA GLU A 211 -3.90 -23.70 10.22
C GLU A 211 -3.23 -23.82 8.86
N ILE A 212 -3.54 -22.88 7.97
CA ILE A 212 -3.02 -22.78 6.61
C ILE A 212 -2.41 -21.39 6.44
N ASN A 213 -1.16 -21.35 5.98
CA ASN A 213 -0.44 -20.10 5.76
C ASN A 213 -0.61 -19.59 4.33
N LEU A 214 -0.86 -18.30 4.21
CA LEU A 214 -1.06 -17.57 2.97
C LEU A 214 -0.14 -16.34 2.95
N ALA A 215 0.26 -15.90 1.76
CA ALA A 215 0.84 -14.59 1.55
C ALA A 215 -0.01 -13.80 0.55
N ILE A 216 -0.39 -12.59 0.92
CA ILE A 216 -1.08 -11.63 0.06
C ILE A 216 -0.05 -10.60 -0.36
N THR A 217 0.21 -10.49 -1.66
CA THR A 217 1.14 -9.51 -2.21
C THR A 217 0.36 -8.54 -3.10
N TYR A 218 0.51 -7.24 -2.85
CA TYR A 218 -0.23 -6.18 -3.54
C TYR A 218 0.66 -4.97 -3.81
N THR A 219 0.21 -4.07 -4.66
CA THR A 219 0.82 -2.77 -4.91
C THR A 219 -0.03 -1.70 -4.24
N ASP A 220 0.60 -0.85 -3.42
CA ASP A 220 -0.06 0.26 -2.73
C ASP A 220 -0.14 1.53 -3.59
N ALA A 221 -0.74 2.60 -3.06
CA ALA A 221 -0.90 3.88 -3.74
C ALA A 221 0.43 4.61 -4.06
N THR A 222 1.54 4.23 -3.41
CA THR A 222 2.89 4.74 -3.73
C THR A 222 3.62 3.89 -4.78
N ASN A 223 2.94 2.92 -5.41
CA ASN A 223 3.52 1.90 -6.29
C ASN A 223 4.54 0.97 -5.60
N ALA A 224 4.54 0.91 -4.27
CA ALA A 224 5.38 -0.04 -3.54
C ALA A 224 4.70 -1.43 -3.50
N ARG A 225 5.51 -2.47 -3.76
CA ARG A 225 5.04 -3.85 -3.67
C ARG A 225 5.15 -4.34 -2.24
N ARG A 226 4.02 -4.68 -1.60
CA ARG A 226 3.94 -5.12 -0.21
C ARG A 226 3.47 -6.55 -0.12
N THR A 227 3.90 -7.23 0.94
CA THR A 227 3.47 -8.61 1.24
C THR A 227 3.02 -8.70 2.68
N LEU A 228 1.86 -9.32 2.89
CA LEU A 228 1.29 -9.63 4.19
C LEU A 228 1.12 -11.15 4.32
N ASP A 229 1.68 -11.71 5.38
CA ASP A 229 1.45 -13.10 5.74
C ASP A 229 0.16 -13.20 6.56
N LYS A 230 -0.70 -14.13 6.19
CA LYS A 230 -1.97 -14.43 6.87
C LYS A 230 -2.07 -15.91 7.18
N THR A 231 -2.70 -16.22 8.29
CA THR A 231 -3.00 -17.60 8.68
C THR A 231 -4.51 -17.76 8.79
N ILE A 232 -5.05 -18.77 8.12
CA ILE A 232 -6.47 -19.12 8.18
C ILE A 232 -6.64 -20.49 8.83
N SER A 233 -7.77 -20.73 9.47
CA SER A 233 -8.11 -22.02 10.05
C SER A 233 -9.08 -22.77 9.15
N PHE A 234 -8.79 -24.05 8.88
CA PHE A 234 -9.70 -24.94 8.18
C PHE A 234 -10.23 -26.02 9.12
N ASP A 235 -11.56 -26.19 9.14
CA ASP A 235 -12.23 -27.25 9.84
C ASP A 235 -13.16 -28.01 8.87
N PRO A 236 -12.84 -29.27 8.51
CA PRO A 236 -13.62 -30.05 7.56
C PRO A 236 -15.07 -30.28 8.00
N ASP A 237 -15.34 -30.25 9.31
CA ASP A 237 -16.69 -30.47 9.84
C ASP A 237 -17.66 -29.35 9.43
N LEU A 238 -17.17 -28.15 9.17
CA LEU A 238 -17.96 -27.01 8.70
C LEU A 238 -18.44 -27.15 7.25
N PHE A 239 -17.75 -27.98 6.45
CA PHE A 239 -18.02 -28.14 5.01
C PHE A 239 -18.59 -29.51 4.65
N SER A 240 -18.43 -30.53 5.50
CA SER A 240 -18.89 -31.91 5.27
C SER A 240 -20.41 -32.07 5.25
N GLY A 241 -21.18 -31.12 5.80
CA GLY A 241 -22.65 -31.13 5.85
C GLY A 241 -23.36 -30.42 4.70
N ARG A 242 -22.63 -29.71 3.84
CA ARG A 242 -23.17 -29.08 2.62
C ARG A 242 -23.18 -30.05 1.44
N LYS A 243 -23.78 -31.23 1.62
CA LYS A 243 -24.37 -31.92 0.46
C LYS A 243 -25.46 -30.97 0.00
N GLU A 244 -25.29 -30.35 -1.16
CA GLU A 244 -26.44 -29.82 -1.88
C GLU A 244 -27.47 -30.94 -1.83
N ASP A 245 -28.65 -30.65 -1.25
CA ASP A 245 -29.82 -31.52 -1.47
C ASP A 245 -29.96 -31.56 -3.00
N GLU A 246 -29.33 -32.56 -3.65
CA GLU A 246 -29.77 -32.98 -4.96
C GLU A 246 -31.27 -33.14 -4.79
N LYS A 247 -32.05 -32.16 -5.25
CA LYS A 247 -33.47 -32.27 -5.36
C LYS A 247 -33.68 -33.51 -6.20
N SER A 248 -33.73 -34.64 -5.51
CA SER A 248 -34.04 -35.92 -6.10
C SER A 248 -35.34 -35.70 -6.86
N ASN A 249 -35.26 -35.75 -8.17
CA ASN A 249 -36.41 -35.67 -9.07
C ASN A 249 -37.41 -36.86 -8.83
N SER A 250 -37.38 -37.45 -7.61
CA SER A 250 -38.27 -38.52 -7.19
C SER A 250 -39.73 -38.11 -7.37
N SER A 251 -40.08 -36.84 -7.16
CA SER A 251 -41.43 -36.31 -7.43
C SER A 251 -41.84 -36.46 -8.90
N LEU A 252 -40.92 -36.35 -9.83
CA LEU A 252 -41.17 -36.50 -11.25
C LEU A 252 -41.46 -37.94 -11.63
N TYR A 253 -40.80 -38.91 -11.00
CA TYR A 253 -41.07 -40.36 -11.19
C TYR A 253 -42.42 -40.73 -10.57
N TYR A 254 -42.83 -40.17 -9.43
CA TYR A 254 -44.16 -40.36 -8.87
C TYR A 254 -45.25 -39.81 -9.77
N ILE A 255 -45.10 -38.65 -10.37
CA ILE A 255 -46.04 -38.06 -11.30
C ILE A 255 -46.17 -38.93 -12.55
N ILE A 256 -45.09 -39.40 -13.14
CA ILE A 256 -45.08 -40.29 -14.29
C ILE A 256 -45.77 -41.60 -13.94
N GLY A 257 -45.51 -42.18 -12.75
CA GLY A 257 -46.20 -43.39 -12.26
C GLY A 257 -47.72 -43.24 -12.15
N ILE A 258 -48.16 -42.11 -11.58
CA ILE A 258 -49.60 -41.82 -11.46
C ILE A 258 -50.26 -41.66 -12.84
N ILE A 259 -49.64 -40.99 -13.80
CA ILE A 259 -50.13 -40.86 -15.16
C ILE A 259 -50.27 -42.20 -15.85
N ALA A 260 -49.26 -43.09 -15.69
CA ALA A 260 -49.29 -44.41 -16.26
C ALA A 260 -50.45 -45.26 -15.66
N VAL A 261 -50.65 -45.24 -14.34
CA VAL A 261 -51.74 -45.94 -13.67
C VAL A 261 -53.10 -45.41 -14.14
N CYS A 262 -53.26 -44.11 -14.23
CA CYS A 262 -54.51 -43.47 -14.74
C CYS A 262 -54.76 -43.87 -16.20
N GLY A 263 -53.73 -43.94 -17.04
CA GLY A 263 -53.84 -44.42 -18.42
C GLY A 263 -54.30 -45.86 -18.53
N ILE A 264 -53.77 -46.75 -17.69
CA ILE A 264 -54.15 -48.17 -17.62
C ILE A 264 -55.61 -48.32 -17.18
N VAL A 265 -56.00 -47.61 -16.13
CA VAL A 265 -57.40 -47.61 -15.60
C VAL A 265 -58.35 -47.08 -16.67
N TYR A 266 -58.02 -45.98 -17.36
CA TYR A 266 -58.82 -45.44 -18.45
C TYR A 266 -58.96 -46.43 -19.62
N TYR A 267 -57.86 -47.10 -20.00
CA TYR A 267 -57.88 -48.14 -21.05
C TYR A 267 -58.86 -49.26 -20.72
N PHE A 268 -58.80 -49.84 -19.50
CA PHE A 268 -59.69 -50.92 -19.05
C PHE A 268 -61.17 -50.44 -18.95
N TYR A 269 -61.39 -49.19 -18.46
CA TYR A 269 -62.72 -48.59 -18.44
C TYR A 269 -63.32 -48.49 -19.84
N ARG A 270 -62.53 -47.99 -20.80
CA ARG A 270 -62.96 -47.85 -22.21
C ARG A 270 -63.22 -49.20 -22.87
N LYS A 271 -62.43 -50.21 -22.60
CA LYS A 271 -62.61 -51.59 -23.08
C LYS A 271 -63.89 -52.20 -22.55
N ARG A 272 -64.16 -52.11 -21.24
CA ARG A 272 -65.38 -52.61 -20.64
C ARG A 272 -66.64 -51.89 -21.15
N LYS A 273 -66.55 -50.60 -21.44
CA LYS A 273 -67.69 -49.81 -22.03
C LYS A 273 -67.93 -50.24 -23.47
N LYS A 274 -66.99 -50.62 -24.24
CA LYS A 274 -67.16 -51.17 -25.61
C LYS A 274 -67.77 -52.56 -25.56
N GLU A 275 -67.36 -53.42 -24.66
CA GLU A 275 -67.95 -54.77 -24.49
C GLU A 275 -69.41 -54.73 -24.01
N LYS A 276 -69.73 -53.81 -23.15
CA LYS A 276 -71.14 -53.58 -22.74
C LYS A 276 -72.00 -53.08 -23.89
N LYS A 277 -71.53 -52.19 -24.74
CA LYS A 277 -72.26 -51.71 -25.92
C LYS A 277 -72.41 -52.82 -27.01
N ALA A 278 -71.46 -53.73 -27.15
CA ALA A 278 -71.52 -54.87 -28.05
C ALA A 278 -72.60 -55.89 -27.58
N LYS A 279 -72.72 -56.15 -26.28
CA LYS A 279 -73.79 -57.06 -25.69
C LYS A 279 -75.18 -56.49 -25.71
N LEU A 280 -75.41 -55.21 -25.93
CA LEU A 280 -76.69 -54.56 -26.06
C LEU A 280 -77.20 -54.46 -27.51
N ARG A 281 -76.45 -55.00 -28.50
CA ARG A 281 -76.84 -55.02 -29.91
C ARG A 281 -77.10 -56.40 -30.44
N ILE A 282 -77.27 -57.42 -29.58
CA ILE A 282 -77.84 -58.73 -29.88
C ILE A 282 -79.14 -58.80 -29.13
#